data_39a64b2b5c82bfe5746f01f8360bdff1
#
_entry.id   39a64b2b5c82bfe5746f01f8360bdff1
#
_cell.length_a   1.000
_cell.length_b   1.000
_cell.length_c   1.000
_cell.angle_alpha   90.00
_cell.angle_beta   90.00
_cell.angle_gamma   90.00
#
_symmetry.space_group_name_H-M   'P 1'
#
loop_
_entity.id
_entity.type
_entity.pdbx_description
1 polymer ?
#
loop_
_entity_poly.entity_id
_entity_poly.type
_entity_poly.pdbx_seq_one_letter_code
_entity_poly.pdbx_strand_id
1 'polypeptide(L)'
;AWDKDIEEIVQFAKGIGCKVGLQKYEAYKYSRKMKDVKDLNYWKFYEKVKELEKKYGIPLKIKKADLNVEKRPRIPEIFNKGDKVRVDIVSEGWSKGQMIGKAKGRLISINDCKKEVGDRVEVKILESKNNIYLAK
;
A
#
# COMPACT_ATOMS: atom_id res chain seq x y z
N ALA A 1 -11.08 -24.54 -2.65
CA ALA A 1 -9.64 -24.25 -2.44
C ALA A 1 -9.47 -23.09 -1.47
N TRP A 2 -10.17 -21.96 -1.67
CA TRP A 2 -10.02 -20.74 -0.86
C TRP A 2 -10.29 -20.96 0.64
N ASP A 3 -11.31 -21.71 0.97
CA ASP A 3 -11.72 -21.92 2.37
C ASP A 3 -10.72 -22.81 3.14
N LYS A 4 -10.10 -23.81 2.48
CA LYS A 4 -9.13 -24.71 3.10
C LYS A 4 -7.84 -24.00 3.50
N ASP A 5 -7.27 -23.20 2.60
CA ASP A 5 -6.02 -22.48 2.87
C ASP A 5 -6.17 -21.49 4.04
N ILE A 6 -7.32 -20.79 4.10
CA ILE A 6 -7.63 -19.87 5.21
C ILE A 6 -7.75 -20.63 6.53
N GLU A 7 -8.42 -21.76 6.54
CA GLU A 7 -8.58 -22.55 7.74
C GLU A 7 -7.23 -23.06 8.27
N GLU A 8 -6.36 -23.53 7.40
CA GLU A 8 -5.00 -23.96 7.76
C GLU A 8 -4.17 -22.82 8.36
N ILE A 9 -4.23 -21.63 7.73
CA ILE A 9 -3.54 -20.43 8.23
C ILE A 9 -4.08 -20.01 9.61
N VAL A 10 -5.40 -20.02 9.79
CA VAL A 10 -6.03 -19.65 11.06
C VAL A 10 -5.64 -20.63 12.18
N GLN A 11 -5.63 -21.92 11.90
CA GLN A 11 -5.20 -22.93 12.87
C GLN A 11 -3.73 -22.81 13.21
N PHE A 12 -2.87 -22.62 12.22
CA PHE A 12 -1.45 -22.42 12.42
C PHE A 12 -1.18 -21.20 13.31
N ALA A 13 -1.78 -20.06 12.98
CA ALA A 13 -1.61 -18.82 13.75
C ALA A 13 -2.12 -18.97 15.20
N LYS A 14 -3.24 -19.67 15.41
CA LYS A 14 -3.73 -20.02 16.76
C LYS A 14 -2.71 -20.86 17.52
N GLY A 15 -2.11 -21.85 16.86
CA GLY A 15 -1.11 -22.72 17.46
C GLY A 15 0.14 -21.99 17.97
N ILE A 16 0.56 -20.93 17.27
CA ILE A 16 1.74 -20.13 17.64
C ILE A 16 1.39 -18.83 18.40
N GLY A 17 0.12 -18.61 18.76
CA GLY A 17 -0.33 -17.43 19.49
C GLY A 17 -0.32 -16.13 18.70
N CYS A 18 -0.33 -16.20 17.37
CA CYS A 18 -0.37 -15.01 16.50
C CYS A 18 -1.78 -14.48 16.27
N LYS A 19 -1.91 -13.16 16.12
CA LYS A 19 -3.15 -12.54 15.64
C LYS A 19 -3.26 -12.69 14.13
N VAL A 20 -4.44 -13.02 13.62
CA VAL A 20 -4.73 -13.13 12.20
C VAL A 20 -5.76 -12.09 11.80
N GLY A 21 -5.48 -11.35 10.75
CA GLY A 21 -6.46 -10.47 10.11
C GLY A 21 -6.74 -10.92 8.69
N LEU A 22 -8.01 -11.12 8.36
CA LEU A 22 -8.41 -11.45 7.00
C LEU A 22 -8.68 -10.18 6.20
N GLN A 23 -8.17 -10.15 4.98
CA GLN A 23 -8.41 -9.06 4.03
C GLN A 23 -9.20 -9.57 2.84
N LYS A 24 -10.20 -8.78 2.43
CA LYS A 24 -10.98 -9.06 1.23
C LYS A 24 -10.09 -8.95 -0.01
N TYR A 25 -10.19 -9.91 -0.92
CA TYR A 25 -9.59 -9.77 -2.25
C TYR A 25 -10.27 -8.64 -3.02
N GLU A 26 -9.50 -7.74 -3.58
CA GLU A 26 -9.96 -6.65 -4.42
C GLU A 26 -9.27 -6.69 -5.78
N ALA A 27 -10.07 -6.77 -6.84
CA ALA A 27 -9.57 -6.71 -8.21
C ALA A 27 -9.45 -5.26 -8.67
N TYR A 28 -8.27 -4.68 -8.60
CA TYR A 28 -8.01 -3.33 -9.11
C TYR A 28 -7.91 -3.31 -10.65
N LYS A 29 -8.24 -2.16 -11.24
CA LYS A 29 -8.28 -1.96 -12.70
C LYS A 29 -7.00 -2.40 -13.42
N TYR A 30 -5.84 -2.16 -12.81
CA TYR A 30 -4.53 -2.42 -13.39
C TYR A 30 -3.79 -3.60 -12.74
N SER A 31 -4.42 -4.32 -11.81
CA SER A 31 -3.82 -5.50 -11.20
C SER A 31 -4.05 -6.74 -12.04
N ARG A 32 -3.11 -7.69 -11.96
CA ARG A 32 -3.31 -9.02 -12.54
C ARG A 32 -4.43 -9.72 -11.75
N LYS A 33 -5.55 -9.99 -12.42
CA LYS A 33 -6.65 -10.73 -11.82
C LYS A 33 -6.29 -12.21 -11.71
N MET A 34 -6.58 -12.80 -10.56
CA MET A 34 -6.47 -14.25 -10.40
C MET A 34 -7.59 -14.93 -11.19
N LYS A 35 -7.23 -16.00 -11.92
CA LYS A 35 -8.23 -16.85 -12.61
C LYS A 35 -9.12 -17.51 -11.54
N ASP A 36 -10.39 -17.64 -11.85
CA ASP A 36 -11.40 -18.37 -11.05
C ASP A 36 -11.65 -17.82 -9.63
N VAL A 37 -11.12 -16.64 -9.30
CA VAL A 37 -11.43 -15.94 -8.04
C VAL A 37 -12.43 -14.83 -8.31
N LYS A 38 -13.65 -14.97 -7.74
CA LYS A 38 -14.67 -13.93 -7.77
C LYS A 38 -14.49 -12.99 -6.59
N ASP A 39 -14.56 -11.69 -6.88
CA ASP A 39 -14.61 -10.65 -5.86
C ASP A 39 -15.90 -10.79 -5.04
N LEU A 40 -15.76 -10.86 -3.72
CA LEU A 40 -16.89 -10.87 -2.80
C LEU A 40 -17.27 -9.44 -2.46
N ASN A 41 -18.56 -9.14 -2.31
CA ASN A 41 -18.95 -7.88 -1.68
C ASN A 41 -18.58 -7.90 -0.18
N TYR A 42 -18.46 -6.72 0.44
CA TYR A 42 -18.04 -6.60 1.85
C TYR A 42 -18.97 -7.32 2.81
N TRP A 43 -20.27 -7.33 2.52
CA TRP A 43 -21.25 -7.98 3.39
C TRP A 43 -21.01 -9.50 3.46
N LYS A 44 -20.95 -10.16 2.31
CA LYS A 44 -20.64 -11.62 2.22
C LYS A 44 -19.26 -11.98 2.78
N PHE A 45 -18.28 -11.11 2.57
CA PHE A 45 -16.95 -11.30 3.16
C PHE A 45 -17.02 -11.30 4.70
N TYR A 46 -17.69 -10.32 5.30
CA TYR A 46 -17.80 -10.24 6.76
C TYR A 46 -18.71 -11.30 7.37
N GLU A 47 -19.69 -11.83 6.65
CA GLU A 47 -20.43 -13.02 7.09
C GLU A 47 -19.50 -14.23 7.21
N LYS A 48 -18.70 -14.52 6.18
CA LYS A 48 -17.69 -15.59 6.23
C LYS A 48 -16.66 -15.40 7.35
N VAL A 49 -16.21 -14.17 7.57
CA VAL A 49 -15.30 -13.86 8.69
C VAL A 49 -15.95 -14.24 10.03
N LYS A 50 -17.21 -13.86 10.24
CA LYS A 50 -17.95 -14.20 11.48
C LYS A 50 -18.13 -15.71 11.67
N GLU A 51 -18.41 -16.45 10.59
CA GLU A 51 -18.52 -17.91 10.64
C GLU A 51 -17.20 -18.55 11.08
N LEU A 52 -16.08 -18.07 10.51
CA LEU A 52 -14.74 -18.54 10.89
C LEU A 52 -14.38 -18.15 12.33
N GLU A 53 -14.69 -16.93 12.77
CA GLU A 53 -14.51 -16.49 14.16
C GLU A 53 -15.25 -17.40 15.12
N LYS A 54 -16.52 -17.76 14.81
CA LYS A 54 -17.31 -18.69 15.60
C LYS A 54 -16.73 -20.12 15.61
N LYS A 55 -16.26 -20.59 14.44
CA LYS A 55 -15.70 -21.95 14.28
C LYS A 55 -14.39 -22.12 15.05
N TYR A 56 -13.50 -21.13 15.02
CA TYR A 56 -12.16 -21.25 15.60
C TYR A 56 -11.99 -20.56 16.95
N GLY A 57 -12.97 -19.78 17.39
CA GLY A 57 -12.93 -19.09 18.68
C GLY A 57 -11.85 -18.00 18.77
N ILE A 58 -11.45 -17.39 17.64
CA ILE A 58 -10.45 -16.32 17.60
C ILE A 58 -10.98 -15.12 16.80
N PRO A 59 -10.62 -13.88 17.15
CA PRO A 59 -10.98 -12.70 16.38
C PRO A 59 -10.20 -12.66 15.07
N LEU A 60 -10.88 -12.58 13.94
CA LEU A 60 -10.31 -12.44 12.60
C LEU A 60 -10.55 -11.04 12.01
N LYS A 61 -11.49 -10.29 12.58
CA LYS A 61 -11.73 -8.88 12.26
C LYS A 61 -10.87 -8.01 13.17
N ILE A 62 -9.65 -7.71 12.73
CA ILE A 62 -8.72 -6.85 13.48
C ILE A 62 -9.19 -5.39 13.45
N LYS A 63 -9.32 -4.77 14.61
CA LYS A 63 -9.55 -3.34 14.80
C LYS A 63 -8.22 -2.62 15.10
N LYS A 64 -8.20 -1.31 14.91
CA LYS A 64 -7.00 -0.49 15.22
C LYS A 64 -6.53 -0.65 16.67
N ALA A 65 -7.47 -0.80 17.62
CA ALA A 65 -7.16 -1.04 19.03
C ALA A 65 -6.42 -2.38 19.24
N ASP A 66 -6.71 -3.39 18.45
CA ASP A 66 -6.10 -4.72 18.58
C ASP A 66 -4.63 -4.73 18.13
N LEU A 67 -4.22 -3.73 17.36
CA LEU A 67 -2.86 -3.56 16.84
C LEU A 67 -2.01 -2.59 17.66
N ASN A 68 -2.52 -2.07 18.79
CA ASN A 68 -1.84 -1.05 19.60
C ASN A 68 -1.37 0.16 18.76
N VAL A 69 -2.20 0.58 17.79
CA VAL A 69 -1.87 1.68 16.87
C VAL A 69 -1.91 3.00 17.65
N GLU A 70 -0.76 3.60 17.87
CA GLU A 70 -0.63 4.94 18.44
C GLU A 70 -0.71 5.99 17.33
N LYS A 71 -1.48 7.06 17.60
CA LYS A 71 -1.44 8.25 16.74
C LYS A 71 -0.10 8.95 16.90
N ARG A 72 0.67 9.01 15.84
CA ARG A 72 1.89 9.81 15.76
C ARG A 72 1.64 11.09 14.96
N PRO A 73 2.39 12.18 15.23
CA PRO A 73 2.36 13.37 14.38
C PRO A 73 2.67 12.99 12.92
N ARG A 74 1.95 13.57 12.00
CA ARG A 74 2.26 13.37 10.57
C ARG A 74 3.55 14.09 10.23
N ILE A 75 4.37 13.46 9.40
CA ILE A 75 5.52 14.13 8.79
C ILE A 75 4.99 15.29 7.94
N PRO A 76 5.48 16.53 8.15
CA PRO A 76 5.00 17.69 7.40
C PRO A 76 5.24 17.53 5.89
N GLU A 77 4.27 17.92 5.10
CA GLU A 77 4.41 18.02 3.65
C GLU A 77 5.29 19.25 3.35
N ILE A 78 6.30 19.05 2.50
CA ILE A 78 7.29 20.11 2.16
C ILE A 78 6.97 20.74 0.81
N PHE A 79 6.35 20.00 -0.10
CA PHE A 79 5.99 20.47 -1.42
C PHE A 79 4.49 20.38 -1.63
N ASN A 80 3.94 21.39 -2.30
CA ASN A 80 2.55 21.45 -2.71
C ASN A 80 2.42 21.14 -4.20
N LYS A 81 1.24 20.71 -4.60
CA LYS A 81 0.90 20.60 -6.03
C LYS A 81 1.12 21.93 -6.74
N GLY A 82 1.86 21.89 -7.83
CA GLY A 82 2.20 23.06 -8.64
C GLY A 82 3.58 23.66 -8.37
N ASP A 83 4.21 23.29 -7.24
CA ASP A 83 5.56 23.78 -6.92
C ASP A 83 6.57 23.36 -7.98
N LYS A 84 7.49 24.26 -8.31
CA LYS A 84 8.70 23.97 -9.10
C LYS A 84 9.84 23.67 -8.17
N VAL A 85 10.46 22.53 -8.35
CA VAL A 85 11.50 22.02 -7.43
C VAL A 85 12.69 21.54 -8.24
N ARG A 86 13.90 21.98 -7.85
CA ARG A 86 15.15 21.39 -8.33
C ARG A 86 15.45 20.14 -7.54
N VAL A 87 15.67 19.05 -8.28
CA VAL A 87 15.94 17.73 -7.72
C VAL A 87 17.23 17.15 -8.31
N ASP A 88 17.94 16.39 -7.51
CA ASP A 88 19.06 15.58 -7.97
C ASP A 88 18.51 14.18 -8.27
N ILE A 89 18.74 13.65 -9.47
CA ILE A 89 18.31 12.31 -9.86
C ILE A 89 19.21 11.29 -9.16
N VAL A 90 18.61 10.39 -8.39
CA VAL A 90 19.34 9.43 -7.54
C VAL A 90 19.17 7.98 -7.96
N SER A 91 18.11 7.64 -8.67
CA SER A 91 17.89 6.29 -9.20
C SER A 91 16.82 6.26 -10.29
N GLU A 92 16.75 5.15 -11.01
CA GLU A 92 15.57 4.82 -11.83
C GLU A 92 14.37 4.56 -10.94
N GLY A 93 13.18 4.81 -11.48
CA GLY A 93 11.90 4.54 -10.82
C GLY A 93 11.35 3.15 -11.15
N TRP A 94 10.17 2.87 -10.63
CA TRP A 94 9.48 1.60 -10.83
C TRP A 94 8.99 1.38 -12.27
N SER A 95 8.53 2.44 -12.93
CA SER A 95 7.98 2.37 -14.29
C SER A 95 9.02 2.81 -15.32
N LYS A 96 8.88 2.29 -16.54
CA LYS A 96 9.74 2.72 -17.66
C LYS A 96 9.67 4.23 -17.89
N GLY A 97 10.84 4.88 -17.94
CA GLY A 97 10.96 6.33 -18.09
C GLY A 97 10.66 7.14 -16.82
N GLN A 98 10.46 6.46 -15.69
CA GLN A 98 10.34 7.12 -14.38
C GLN A 98 11.71 7.19 -13.70
N MET A 99 12.03 8.34 -13.14
CA MET A 99 13.22 8.55 -12.32
C MET A 99 12.82 8.96 -10.91
N ILE A 100 13.71 8.74 -9.96
CA ILE A 100 13.56 9.20 -8.58
C ILE A 100 14.53 10.36 -8.36
N GLY A 101 13.97 11.50 -8.04
CA GLY A 101 14.72 12.68 -7.65
C GLY A 101 14.71 12.91 -6.15
N LYS A 102 15.74 13.57 -5.62
CA LYS A 102 15.87 13.94 -4.21
C LYS A 102 15.93 15.45 -4.06
N ALA A 103 15.08 16.00 -3.19
CA ALA A 103 15.12 17.42 -2.80
C ALA A 103 14.63 17.60 -1.36
N LYS A 104 15.27 18.47 -0.59
CA LYS A 104 14.91 18.82 0.80
C LYS A 104 14.62 17.57 1.69
N GLY A 105 15.40 16.50 1.53
CA GLY A 105 15.24 15.27 2.30
C GLY A 105 14.01 14.43 1.90
N ARG A 106 13.40 14.69 0.75
CA ARG A 106 12.27 13.90 0.20
C ARG A 106 12.64 13.29 -1.14
N LEU A 107 12.03 12.14 -1.42
CA LEU A 107 12.08 11.50 -2.73
C LEU A 107 10.86 11.92 -3.55
N ILE A 108 11.07 12.12 -4.84
CA ILE A 108 10.07 12.59 -5.79
C ILE A 108 10.12 11.67 -7.00
N SER A 109 9.00 11.03 -7.33
CA SER A 109 8.85 10.23 -8.54
C SER A 109 8.60 11.15 -9.72
N ILE A 110 9.46 11.09 -10.73
CA ILE A 110 9.41 11.95 -11.90
C ILE A 110 9.06 11.12 -13.11
N ASN A 111 7.92 11.35 -13.71
CA ASN A 111 7.47 10.63 -14.91
C ASN A 111 8.06 11.25 -16.17
N ASP A 112 8.23 10.43 -17.20
CA ASP A 112 8.75 10.82 -18.53
C ASP A 112 10.08 11.58 -18.47
N CYS A 113 10.92 11.25 -17.50
CA CYS A 113 12.21 11.89 -17.30
C CYS A 113 13.25 11.29 -18.27
N LYS A 114 13.90 12.17 -19.04
CA LYS A 114 14.97 11.80 -19.99
C LYS A 114 16.39 12.02 -19.42
N LYS A 115 16.47 12.38 -18.14
CA LYS A 115 17.73 12.64 -17.44
C LYS A 115 18.26 11.37 -16.80
N GLU A 116 19.56 11.34 -16.56
CA GLU A 116 20.26 10.19 -15.98
C GLU A 116 20.54 10.38 -14.48
N VAL A 117 20.93 9.32 -13.80
CA VAL A 117 21.36 9.36 -12.40
C VAL A 117 22.57 10.26 -12.27
N GLY A 118 22.53 11.19 -11.32
CA GLY A 118 23.54 12.24 -11.11
C GLY A 118 23.17 13.58 -11.71
N ASP A 119 22.21 13.63 -12.64
CA ASP A 119 21.74 14.90 -13.21
C ASP A 119 20.89 15.69 -12.20
N ARG A 120 20.90 17.01 -12.41
CA ARG A 120 20.00 17.93 -11.70
C ARG A 120 18.97 18.49 -12.67
N VAL A 121 17.69 18.45 -12.27
CA VAL A 121 16.58 18.90 -13.11
C VAL A 121 15.55 19.70 -12.29
N GLU A 122 14.91 20.67 -12.92
CA GLU A 122 13.74 21.35 -12.37
C GLU A 122 12.48 20.60 -12.80
N VAL A 123 11.63 20.23 -11.84
CA VAL A 123 10.39 19.50 -12.06
C VAL A 123 9.22 20.24 -11.42
N LYS A 124 8.02 19.99 -11.96
CA LYS A 124 6.77 20.50 -11.39
C LYS A 124 6.05 19.39 -10.62
N ILE A 125 5.73 19.66 -9.36
CA ILE A 125 4.96 18.73 -8.53
C ILE A 125 3.52 18.63 -9.05
N LEU A 126 3.10 17.44 -9.43
CA LEU A 126 1.75 17.13 -9.91
C LEU A 126 0.83 16.68 -8.79
N GLU A 127 1.38 15.90 -7.85
CA GLU A 127 0.66 15.38 -6.69
C GLU A 127 1.55 15.40 -5.45
N SER A 128 0.94 15.76 -4.30
CA SER A 128 1.55 15.67 -2.98
C SER A 128 0.52 15.11 -2.01
N LYS A 129 0.53 13.81 -1.80
CA LYS A 129 -0.39 13.16 -0.87
C LYS A 129 0.38 12.24 0.06
N ASN A 130 0.22 12.44 1.36
CA ASN A 130 0.89 11.64 2.39
C ASN A 130 2.43 11.62 2.25
N ASN A 131 3.04 12.73 1.84
CA ASN A 131 4.47 12.85 1.50
C ASN A 131 4.94 11.95 0.34
N ILE A 132 4.03 11.49 -0.50
CA ILE A 132 4.35 10.86 -1.78
C ILE A 132 4.23 11.94 -2.85
N TYR A 133 5.33 12.24 -3.51
CA TYR A 133 5.41 13.31 -4.50
C TYR A 133 5.56 12.73 -5.90
N LEU A 134 4.67 13.15 -6.80
CA LEU A 134 4.74 12.85 -8.21
C LEU A 134 5.02 14.13 -8.97
N ALA A 135 5.94 14.09 -9.92
CA ALA A 135 6.36 15.23 -10.71
C ALA A 135 6.55 14.89 -12.20
N LYS A 136 6.69 15.95 -12.99
CA LYS A 136 7.07 15.87 -14.39
C LYS A 136 7.99 17.03 -14.75
#